data_95889ff3e1a7bc6369d12b9711bb50aa
#
_entry.id   95889ff3e1a7bc6369d12b9711bb50aa
#
_cell.length_a   1.000
_cell.length_b   1.000
_cell.length_c   1.000
_cell.angle_alpha   90.00
_cell.angle_beta   90.00
_cell.angle_gamma   90.00
#
_symmetry.space_group_name_H-M   'P 1'
#
loop_
_entity.id
_entity.type
_entity.pdbx_description
1 polymer ?
#
loop_
_entity_poly.entity_id
_entity_poly.type
_entity_poly.pdbx_seq_one_letter_code
_entity_poly.pdbx_strand_id
1 'polypeptide(L)'
;MSPNEIIRIPIAPFKIVNAYVVRSGAGCIVVDTGIPGSERKIGRALARCGMSFKDIKLIIVTHAHTDHAGSAASLRRLSGAPILAHKDDVDFYSRKEPMTFCPTGRVGRLFLKTPFPHQPYEGFAPDIMMKNGDSMNLQDFGVDGLVRHTAGHTPGSIAIELSSQDVLVGDLLASGILIGGIAFTGHAIRPPFEDDPQAVARELNRMVQGGAKRFYMGHGGPLEATEVSRHARFLCEDTRSACAEGRCVHAPH
;
A
#
# COMPACT_ATOMS: atom_id res chain seq x y z
N MET A 1 -1.00 13.96 -22.77
CA MET A 1 -1.87 13.01 -21.98
C MET A 1 -2.64 13.83 -20.96
N SER A 2 -3.90 13.48 -20.66
CA SER A 2 -4.60 14.10 -19.52
C SER A 2 -3.84 13.77 -18.23
N PRO A 3 -3.76 14.69 -17.26
CA PRO A 3 -3.08 14.41 -16.00
C PRO A 3 -3.76 13.23 -15.29
N ASN A 4 -2.95 12.41 -14.62
CA ASN A 4 -3.48 11.30 -13.82
C ASN A 4 -4.38 11.86 -12.70
N GLU A 5 -5.57 11.32 -12.55
CA GLU A 5 -6.50 11.65 -11.46
C GLU A 5 -6.45 10.53 -10.41
N ILE A 6 -6.12 10.89 -9.18
CA ILE A 6 -6.10 9.95 -8.04
C ILE A 6 -7.44 10.04 -7.29
N ILE A 7 -8.18 8.95 -7.27
CA ILE A 7 -9.45 8.83 -6.57
C ILE A 7 -9.25 7.91 -5.37
N ARG A 8 -9.31 8.47 -4.16
CA ARG A 8 -9.24 7.68 -2.93
C ARG A 8 -10.57 7.00 -2.63
N ILE A 9 -10.52 5.73 -2.30
CA ILE A 9 -11.66 4.91 -1.89
C ILE A 9 -11.49 4.54 -0.42
N PRO A 10 -12.19 5.21 0.52
CA PRO A 10 -12.18 4.80 1.92
C PRO A 10 -12.83 3.42 2.08
N ILE A 11 -12.04 2.42 2.39
CA ILE A 11 -12.48 1.05 2.64
C ILE A 11 -13.06 0.92 4.05
N ALA A 12 -12.44 1.56 5.03
CA ALA A 12 -12.93 1.64 6.41
C ALA A 12 -13.31 3.08 6.78
N PRO A 13 -14.15 3.29 7.81
CA PRO A 13 -14.45 4.63 8.32
C PRO A 13 -13.19 5.43 8.63
N PHE A 14 -13.30 6.76 8.64
CA PHE A 14 -12.20 7.69 8.99
C PHE A 14 -10.92 7.54 8.14
N LYS A 15 -10.98 6.88 6.98
CA LYS A 15 -9.80 6.61 6.12
C LYS A 15 -8.76 5.72 6.81
N ILE A 16 -9.21 4.87 7.74
CA ILE A 16 -8.35 3.90 8.43
C ILE A 16 -7.75 2.91 7.43
N VAL A 17 -8.50 2.54 6.38
CA VAL A 17 -8.00 1.73 5.25
C VAL A 17 -8.45 2.39 3.96
N ASN A 18 -7.53 2.57 3.03
CA ASN A 18 -7.77 3.17 1.72
C ASN A 18 -7.32 2.23 0.59
N ALA A 19 -8.08 2.24 -0.49
CA ALA A 19 -7.65 1.83 -1.82
C ALA A 19 -7.69 3.04 -2.75
N TYR A 20 -7.07 2.95 -3.92
CA TYR A 20 -7.03 4.06 -4.86
C TYR A 20 -7.35 3.59 -6.28
N VAL A 21 -8.00 4.47 -7.03
CA VAL A 21 -8.07 4.39 -8.49
C VAL A 21 -7.20 5.51 -9.05
N VAL A 22 -6.27 5.19 -9.92
CA VAL A 22 -5.55 6.16 -10.74
C VAL A 22 -6.16 6.10 -12.12
N ARG A 23 -6.88 7.16 -12.48
CA ARG A 23 -7.59 7.27 -13.75
C ARG A 23 -6.71 7.92 -14.80
N SER A 24 -6.76 7.38 -16.00
CA SER A 24 -6.19 7.96 -17.22
C SER A 24 -7.22 7.95 -18.35
N GLY A 25 -6.90 8.57 -19.49
CA GLY A 25 -7.83 8.64 -20.61
C GLY A 25 -8.26 7.29 -21.20
N ALA A 26 -7.52 6.20 -20.95
CA ALA A 26 -7.75 4.87 -21.53
C ALA A 26 -8.34 3.84 -20.54
N GLY A 27 -8.67 4.26 -19.32
CA GLY A 27 -9.14 3.39 -18.26
C GLY A 27 -8.55 3.77 -16.91
N CYS A 28 -8.33 2.80 -16.04
CA CYS A 28 -7.73 3.04 -14.73
C CYS A 28 -6.88 1.88 -14.26
N ILE A 29 -6.00 2.17 -13.30
CA ILE A 29 -5.39 1.16 -12.44
C ILE A 29 -6.00 1.25 -11.05
N VAL A 30 -6.05 0.12 -10.34
CA VAL A 30 -6.45 0.07 -8.93
C VAL A 30 -5.21 -0.23 -8.10
N VAL A 31 -4.96 0.56 -7.07
CA VAL A 31 -3.86 0.39 -6.11
C VAL A 31 -4.46 0.01 -4.77
N ASP A 32 -4.10 -1.16 -4.31
CA ASP A 32 -4.66 -1.89 -3.20
C ASP A 32 -6.16 -2.22 -3.35
N THR A 33 -6.60 -3.22 -2.63
CA THR A 33 -7.95 -3.76 -2.82
C THR A 33 -8.79 -3.81 -1.55
N GLY A 34 -8.20 -3.34 -0.43
CA GLY A 34 -8.87 -3.35 0.86
C GLY A 34 -9.03 -4.75 1.46
N ILE A 35 -9.80 -4.83 2.54
CA ILE A 35 -10.17 -6.08 3.21
C ILE A 35 -11.09 -6.95 2.31
N PRO A 36 -11.27 -8.24 2.61
CA PRO A 36 -12.22 -9.12 1.89
C PRO A 36 -13.63 -8.50 1.76
N GLY A 37 -14.20 -8.52 0.54
CA GLY A 37 -15.51 -7.93 0.23
C GLY A 37 -15.45 -6.44 -0.18
N SER A 38 -14.27 -5.83 -0.24
CA SER A 38 -14.09 -4.41 -0.61
C SER A 38 -14.31 -4.15 -2.10
N GLU A 39 -14.32 -5.15 -2.96
CA GLU A 39 -14.63 -5.01 -4.39
C GLU A 39 -15.96 -4.28 -4.63
N ARG A 40 -16.93 -4.42 -3.72
CA ARG A 40 -18.21 -3.70 -3.78
C ARG A 40 -18.04 -2.18 -3.62
N LYS A 41 -17.12 -1.74 -2.74
CA LYS A 41 -16.82 -0.31 -2.55
C LYS A 41 -16.04 0.23 -3.73
N ILE A 42 -15.09 -0.53 -4.25
CA ILE A 42 -14.34 -0.19 -5.46
C ILE A 42 -15.30 -0.04 -6.65
N GLY A 43 -16.20 -1.00 -6.88
CA GLY A 43 -17.19 -0.92 -7.95
C GLY A 43 -18.11 0.30 -7.85
N ARG A 44 -18.54 0.67 -6.64
CA ARG A 44 -19.33 1.90 -6.43
C ARG A 44 -18.52 3.17 -6.72
N ALA A 45 -17.25 3.18 -6.39
CA ALA A 45 -16.37 4.32 -6.68
C ALA A 45 -16.15 4.45 -8.19
N LEU A 46 -15.89 3.36 -8.88
CA LEU A 46 -15.78 3.33 -10.34
C LEU A 46 -17.06 3.85 -11.00
N ALA A 47 -18.22 3.35 -10.58
CA ALA A 47 -19.52 3.77 -11.14
C ALA A 47 -19.78 5.28 -10.96
N ARG A 48 -19.37 5.90 -9.85
CA ARG A 48 -19.46 7.35 -9.65
C ARG A 48 -18.62 8.17 -10.62
N CYS A 49 -17.57 7.55 -11.17
CA CYS A 49 -16.70 8.15 -12.19
C CYS A 49 -17.09 7.72 -13.62
N GLY A 50 -18.25 7.09 -13.81
CA GLY A 50 -18.69 6.60 -15.10
C GLY A 50 -17.92 5.38 -15.62
N MET A 51 -17.23 4.64 -14.72
CA MET A 51 -16.43 3.46 -15.02
C MET A 51 -17.07 2.19 -14.46
N SER A 52 -16.59 1.06 -14.93
CA SER A 52 -16.94 -0.28 -14.48
C SER A 52 -15.68 -1.09 -14.13
N PHE A 53 -15.83 -2.31 -13.65
CA PHE A 53 -14.69 -3.21 -13.49
C PHE A 53 -13.94 -3.49 -14.79
N LYS A 54 -14.61 -3.42 -15.95
CA LYS A 54 -13.97 -3.66 -17.26
C LYS A 54 -13.00 -2.56 -17.70
N ASP A 55 -13.07 -1.41 -17.06
CA ASP A 55 -12.15 -0.29 -17.30
C ASP A 55 -10.84 -0.41 -16.50
N ILE A 56 -10.77 -1.34 -15.55
CA ILE A 56 -9.54 -1.63 -14.81
C ILE A 56 -8.55 -2.34 -15.76
N LYS A 57 -7.38 -1.75 -15.94
CA LYS A 57 -6.30 -2.28 -16.78
C LYS A 57 -5.25 -3.05 -15.98
N LEU A 58 -5.07 -2.69 -14.71
CA LEU A 58 -4.10 -3.30 -13.81
C LEU A 58 -4.59 -3.16 -12.36
N ILE A 59 -4.36 -4.20 -11.56
CA ILE A 59 -4.49 -4.20 -10.12
C ILE A 59 -3.09 -4.24 -9.53
N ILE A 60 -2.69 -3.25 -8.74
CA ILE A 60 -1.41 -3.22 -8.04
C ILE A 60 -1.69 -3.49 -6.56
N VAL A 61 -1.05 -4.50 -5.99
CA VAL A 61 -1.10 -4.77 -4.55
C VAL A 61 0.25 -4.37 -3.98
N THR A 62 0.24 -3.34 -3.11
CA THR A 62 1.46 -2.75 -2.57
C THR A 62 2.23 -3.70 -1.67
N HIS A 63 1.53 -4.54 -0.90
CA HIS A 63 2.10 -5.57 -0.03
C HIS A 63 1.01 -6.57 0.43
N ALA A 64 1.41 -7.65 1.13
CA ALA A 64 0.53 -8.80 1.35
C ALA A 64 -0.43 -8.71 2.56
N HIS A 65 -0.46 -7.60 3.31
CA HIS A 65 -1.41 -7.47 4.42
C HIS A 65 -2.87 -7.55 3.93
N THR A 66 -3.74 -8.09 4.80
CA THR A 66 -5.13 -8.41 4.43
C THR A 66 -5.96 -7.20 4.01
N ASP A 67 -5.67 -6.04 4.55
CA ASP A 67 -6.36 -4.79 4.25
C ASP A 67 -5.87 -4.10 2.95
N HIS A 68 -4.86 -4.67 2.30
CA HIS A 68 -4.37 -4.29 0.97
C HIS A 68 -4.67 -5.34 -0.09
N ALA A 69 -4.42 -6.60 0.22
CA ALA A 69 -4.57 -7.74 -0.69
C ALA A 69 -5.96 -8.41 -0.65
N GLY A 70 -6.79 -8.09 0.34
CA GLY A 70 -7.95 -8.89 0.73
C GLY A 70 -9.01 -9.11 -0.33
N SER A 71 -9.18 -8.21 -1.29
CA SER A 71 -10.15 -8.35 -2.40
C SER A 71 -9.49 -8.53 -3.77
N ALA A 72 -8.16 -8.76 -3.86
CA ALA A 72 -7.45 -8.82 -5.13
C ALA A 72 -7.95 -9.95 -6.04
N ALA A 73 -8.10 -11.16 -5.51
CA ALA A 73 -8.61 -12.30 -6.26
C ALA A 73 -10.03 -12.06 -6.80
N SER A 74 -10.93 -11.51 -5.98
CA SER A 74 -12.29 -11.14 -6.38
C SER A 74 -12.30 -10.05 -7.44
N LEU A 75 -11.47 -9.02 -7.27
CA LEU A 75 -11.39 -7.91 -8.21
C LEU A 75 -10.85 -8.38 -9.56
N ARG A 76 -9.83 -9.26 -9.59
CA ARG A 76 -9.33 -9.89 -10.81
C ARG A 76 -10.45 -10.65 -11.56
N ARG A 77 -11.25 -11.45 -10.86
CA ARG A 77 -12.37 -12.18 -11.50
C ARG A 77 -13.41 -11.25 -12.12
N LEU A 78 -13.71 -10.12 -11.47
CA LEU A 78 -14.72 -9.16 -11.93
C LEU A 78 -14.23 -8.33 -13.12
N SER A 79 -12.96 -7.93 -13.10
CA SER A 79 -12.36 -7.05 -14.10
C SER A 79 -11.77 -7.80 -15.29
N GLY A 80 -11.12 -8.94 -15.02
CA GLY A 80 -10.21 -9.61 -15.93
C GLY A 80 -8.81 -8.98 -15.98
N ALA A 81 -8.55 -7.94 -15.17
CA ALA A 81 -7.27 -7.25 -15.13
C ALA A 81 -6.20 -8.10 -14.43
N PRO A 82 -4.94 -8.05 -14.88
CA PRO A 82 -3.83 -8.72 -14.20
C PRO A 82 -3.53 -8.08 -12.84
N ILE A 83 -2.98 -8.89 -11.91
CA ILE A 83 -2.47 -8.42 -10.62
C ILE A 83 -0.95 -8.30 -10.71
N LEU A 84 -0.43 -7.12 -10.35
CA LEU A 84 0.98 -6.85 -10.15
C LEU A 84 1.28 -6.81 -8.66
N ALA A 85 2.33 -7.54 -8.24
CA ALA A 85 2.86 -7.53 -6.89
C ALA A 85 4.35 -7.94 -6.89
N HIS A 86 5.01 -7.86 -5.73
CA HIS A 86 6.42 -8.20 -5.62
C HIS A 86 6.64 -9.68 -5.21
N LYS A 87 7.73 -10.29 -5.70
CA LYS A 87 8.07 -11.69 -5.45
C LYS A 87 8.30 -12.05 -3.99
N ASP A 88 8.80 -11.09 -3.19
CA ASP A 88 9.19 -11.36 -1.80
C ASP A 88 7.98 -11.48 -0.86
N ASP A 89 6.78 -11.08 -1.32
CA ASP A 89 5.52 -11.32 -0.61
C ASP A 89 4.68 -12.45 -1.23
N VAL A 90 5.20 -13.19 -2.25
CA VAL A 90 4.40 -14.16 -3.04
C VAL A 90 3.86 -15.31 -2.22
N ASP A 91 4.61 -15.81 -1.25
CA ASP A 91 4.19 -16.94 -0.42
C ASP A 91 3.06 -16.53 0.55
N PHE A 92 3.02 -15.25 0.96
CA PHE A 92 1.91 -14.68 1.71
C PHE A 92 0.66 -14.51 0.83
N TYR A 93 0.78 -13.96 -0.38
CA TYR A 93 -0.34 -13.85 -1.33
C TYR A 93 -0.95 -15.21 -1.70
N SER A 94 -0.10 -16.21 -1.89
CA SER A 94 -0.53 -17.57 -2.23
C SER A 94 -1.00 -18.39 -1.04
N ARG A 95 -0.91 -17.84 0.18
CA ARG A 95 -1.25 -18.51 1.44
C ARG A 95 -0.43 -19.79 1.70
N LYS A 96 0.77 -19.88 1.14
CA LYS A 96 1.72 -20.97 1.42
C LYS A 96 2.37 -20.80 2.79
N GLU A 97 2.60 -19.55 3.18
CA GLU A 97 3.14 -19.18 4.46
C GLU A 97 2.20 -18.21 5.20
N PRO A 98 2.17 -18.27 6.53
CA PRO A 98 1.45 -17.29 7.34
C PRO A 98 2.16 -15.92 7.25
N MET A 99 1.38 -14.84 7.24
CA MET A 99 1.92 -13.48 7.25
C MET A 99 2.78 -13.23 8.49
N THR A 100 3.95 -12.61 8.31
CA THR A 100 4.81 -12.17 9.41
C THR A 100 4.49 -10.73 9.78
N PHE A 101 4.60 -10.41 11.06
CA PHE A 101 4.34 -9.07 11.58
C PHE A 101 5.44 -8.64 12.53
N CYS A 102 6.06 -7.49 12.27
CA CYS A 102 7.02 -6.84 13.15
C CYS A 102 6.37 -5.63 13.82
N PRO A 103 5.76 -5.78 15.03
CA PRO A 103 4.92 -4.74 15.62
C PRO A 103 5.71 -3.52 16.07
N THR A 104 5.24 -2.33 15.67
CA THR A 104 5.80 -1.05 16.07
C THR A 104 5.23 -0.59 17.41
N GLY A 105 6.09 -0.43 18.41
CA GLY A 105 5.69 0.10 19.71
C GLY A 105 4.57 -0.67 20.44
N ARG A 106 3.89 -0.01 21.35
CA ARG A 106 2.80 -0.61 22.15
C ARG A 106 1.51 -0.80 21.34
N VAL A 107 1.22 0.15 20.44
CA VAL A 107 0.01 0.11 19.61
C VAL A 107 0.05 -1.08 18.66
N GLY A 108 1.15 -1.29 17.96
CA GLY A 108 1.32 -2.45 17.07
C GLY A 108 1.18 -3.78 17.81
N ARG A 109 1.80 -3.91 19.00
CA ARG A 109 1.66 -5.12 19.84
C ARG A 109 0.23 -5.37 20.31
N LEU A 110 -0.54 -4.31 20.63
CA LEU A 110 -1.94 -4.45 21.02
C LEU A 110 -2.79 -4.81 19.79
N PHE A 111 -2.55 -4.16 18.66
CA PHE A 111 -3.27 -4.40 17.42
C PHE A 111 -3.06 -5.83 16.90
N LEU A 112 -1.84 -6.38 17.03
CA LEU A 112 -1.52 -7.76 16.67
C LEU A 112 -2.37 -8.80 17.43
N LYS A 113 -2.85 -8.49 18.64
CA LYS A 113 -3.72 -9.38 19.44
C LYS A 113 -5.19 -9.34 18.99
N THR A 114 -5.55 -8.45 18.09
CA THR A 114 -6.91 -8.38 17.55
C THR A 114 -7.07 -9.34 16.36
N PRO A 115 -8.31 -9.72 15.99
CA PRO A 115 -8.53 -10.58 14.81
C PRO A 115 -8.18 -9.89 13.47
N PHE A 116 -8.09 -8.58 13.42
CA PHE A 116 -7.97 -7.82 12.16
C PHE A 116 -6.73 -8.16 11.34
N PRO A 117 -5.50 -8.17 11.88
CA PRO A 117 -4.32 -8.52 11.09
C PRO A 117 -4.33 -9.96 10.58
N HIS A 118 -5.04 -10.84 11.29
CA HIS A 118 -5.11 -12.28 11.02
C HIS A 118 -6.29 -12.67 10.13
N GLN A 119 -7.09 -11.71 9.67
CA GLN A 119 -8.25 -11.99 8.84
C GLN A 119 -7.81 -12.69 7.55
N PRO A 120 -8.31 -13.93 7.28
CA PRO A 120 -7.96 -14.64 6.07
C PRO A 120 -8.58 -13.96 4.84
N TYR A 121 -7.89 -14.04 3.71
CA TYR A 121 -8.41 -13.66 2.41
C TYR A 121 -8.17 -14.76 1.38
N GLU A 122 -8.84 -14.67 0.24
CA GLU A 122 -8.65 -15.61 -0.86
C GLU A 122 -7.27 -15.45 -1.47
N GLY A 123 -6.44 -16.50 -1.43
CA GLY A 123 -5.08 -16.47 -1.96
C GLY A 123 -5.07 -16.33 -3.49
N PHE A 124 -4.00 -15.75 -3.99
CA PHE A 124 -3.76 -15.60 -5.43
C PHE A 124 -2.26 -15.64 -5.75
N ALA A 125 -1.97 -15.96 -7.00
CA ALA A 125 -0.64 -15.73 -7.58
C ALA A 125 -0.71 -14.44 -8.40
N PRO A 126 0.27 -13.51 -8.26
CA PRO A 126 0.37 -12.35 -9.14
C PRO A 126 0.60 -12.77 -10.61
N ASP A 127 -0.05 -12.07 -11.54
CA ASP A 127 0.14 -12.28 -12.97
C ASP A 127 1.41 -11.59 -13.46
N ILE A 128 1.78 -10.46 -12.85
CA ILE A 128 2.99 -9.70 -13.10
C ILE A 128 3.77 -9.62 -11.79
N MET A 129 4.99 -10.18 -11.80
CA MET A 129 5.81 -10.30 -10.60
C MET A 129 7.05 -9.41 -10.69
N MET A 130 7.13 -8.40 -9.85
CA MET A 130 8.33 -7.58 -9.72
C MET A 130 9.41 -8.31 -8.91
N LYS A 131 10.67 -8.00 -9.20
CA LYS A 131 11.84 -8.51 -8.50
C LYS A 131 12.60 -7.35 -7.85
N ASN A 132 13.56 -7.69 -6.99
CA ASN A 132 14.38 -6.70 -6.29
C ASN A 132 15.11 -5.78 -7.28
N GLY A 133 15.01 -4.47 -7.05
CA GLY A 133 15.60 -3.45 -7.90
C GLY A 133 14.84 -3.15 -9.19
N ASP A 134 13.76 -3.88 -9.48
CA ASP A 134 12.95 -3.61 -10.66
C ASP A 134 12.21 -2.27 -10.54
N SER A 135 12.01 -1.66 -11.70
CA SER A 135 11.01 -0.60 -11.88
C SER A 135 10.17 -0.94 -13.11
N MET A 136 8.87 -0.71 -13.03
CA MET A 136 7.95 -0.99 -14.13
C MET A 136 7.25 0.29 -14.56
N ASN A 137 7.29 0.59 -15.86
CA ASN A 137 6.58 1.71 -16.46
C ASN A 137 5.08 1.35 -16.59
N LEU A 138 4.21 2.29 -16.23
CA LEU A 138 2.75 2.11 -16.28
C LEU A 138 2.11 2.64 -17.57
N GLN A 139 2.89 3.13 -18.54
CA GLN A 139 2.38 3.70 -19.79
C GLN A 139 1.55 2.69 -20.60
N ASP A 140 1.93 1.40 -20.57
CA ASP A 140 1.16 0.33 -21.25
C ASP A 140 -0.24 0.15 -20.66
N PHE A 141 -0.45 0.63 -19.41
CA PHE A 141 -1.75 0.64 -18.73
C PHE A 141 -2.40 2.04 -18.77
N GLY A 142 -1.83 2.95 -19.56
CA GLY A 142 -2.33 4.29 -19.78
C GLY A 142 -2.04 5.30 -18.66
N VAL A 143 -1.21 4.96 -17.68
CA VAL A 143 -0.81 5.83 -16.56
C VAL A 143 0.63 6.30 -16.73
N ASP A 144 0.86 7.59 -16.60
CA ASP A 144 2.20 8.16 -16.63
C ASP A 144 2.83 8.08 -15.23
N GLY A 145 3.64 7.05 -15.04
CA GLY A 145 4.25 6.74 -13.75
C GLY A 145 5.06 5.46 -13.77
N LEU A 146 5.70 5.18 -12.63
CA LEU A 146 6.54 4.02 -12.40
C LEU A 146 6.11 3.30 -11.12
N VAL A 147 6.15 1.96 -11.13
CA VAL A 147 6.13 1.15 -9.92
C VAL A 147 7.57 0.83 -9.52
N ARG A 148 7.91 0.95 -8.25
CA ARG A 148 9.24 0.60 -7.71
C ARG A 148 9.14 -0.29 -6.50
N HIS A 149 10.11 -1.17 -6.36
CA HIS A 149 10.33 -1.92 -5.13
C HIS A 149 10.80 -0.96 -4.02
N THR A 150 10.14 -1.01 -2.87
CA THR A 150 10.36 -0.11 -1.71
C THR A 150 10.27 -0.90 -0.42
N ALA A 151 11.13 -1.92 -0.27
CA ALA A 151 11.16 -2.76 0.92
C ALA A 151 11.32 -1.95 2.20
N GLY A 152 10.73 -2.45 3.29
CA GLY A 152 10.87 -1.85 4.62
C GLY A 152 9.63 -2.03 5.50
N HIS A 153 8.43 -1.83 4.97
CA HIS A 153 7.20 -2.20 5.67
C HIS A 153 6.99 -3.74 5.62
N THR A 154 7.06 -4.31 4.41
CA THR A 154 7.29 -5.74 4.17
C THR A 154 8.48 -5.90 3.22
N PRO A 155 9.05 -7.12 3.07
CA PRO A 155 10.10 -7.36 2.10
C PRO A 155 9.67 -7.06 0.66
N GLY A 156 8.39 -7.31 0.33
CA GLY A 156 7.83 -7.12 -1.01
C GLY A 156 7.05 -5.82 -1.19
N SER A 157 7.20 -4.83 -0.33
CA SER A 157 6.51 -3.54 -0.49
C SER A 157 6.90 -2.83 -1.78
N ILE A 158 5.91 -2.28 -2.49
CA ILE A 158 6.09 -1.47 -3.71
C ILE A 158 5.34 -0.15 -3.60
N ALA A 159 5.86 0.88 -4.28
CA ALA A 159 5.23 2.19 -4.39
C ALA A 159 5.03 2.60 -5.85
N ILE A 160 4.07 3.49 -6.10
CA ILE A 160 3.74 4.02 -7.41
C ILE A 160 4.08 5.51 -7.44
N GLU A 161 5.04 5.90 -8.29
CA GLU A 161 5.50 7.27 -8.48
C GLU A 161 4.91 7.81 -9.79
N LEU A 162 4.05 8.83 -9.69
CA LEU A 162 3.39 9.43 -10.84
C LEU A 162 4.16 10.67 -11.33
N SER A 163 4.10 10.94 -12.63
CA SER A 163 4.70 12.15 -13.23
C SER A 163 4.12 13.45 -12.68
N SER A 164 2.93 13.41 -12.08
CA SER A 164 2.32 14.53 -11.35
C SER A 164 3.04 14.89 -10.03
N GLN A 165 4.10 14.17 -9.67
CA GLN A 165 4.81 14.28 -8.39
C GLN A 165 3.98 13.78 -7.19
N ASP A 166 2.92 13.04 -7.45
CA ASP A 166 2.14 12.30 -6.47
C ASP A 166 2.69 10.88 -6.34
N VAL A 167 2.75 10.34 -5.12
CA VAL A 167 3.24 8.99 -4.87
C VAL A 167 2.22 8.22 -4.02
N LEU A 168 1.91 6.98 -4.43
CA LEU A 168 1.12 6.06 -3.61
C LEU A 168 2.10 5.07 -2.97
N VAL A 169 2.24 5.11 -1.65
CA VAL A 169 3.36 4.48 -0.91
C VAL A 169 2.95 3.24 -0.11
N GLY A 170 1.69 2.78 -0.25
CA GLY A 170 1.19 1.72 0.63
C GLY A 170 1.37 2.11 2.10
N ASP A 171 2.04 1.27 2.86
CA ASP A 171 2.24 1.44 4.29
C ASP A 171 3.69 1.79 4.69
N LEU A 172 4.47 2.42 3.79
CA LEU A 172 5.76 2.99 4.20
C LEU A 172 5.60 4.03 5.31
N LEU A 173 4.43 4.66 5.41
CA LEU A 173 4.01 5.48 6.53
C LEU A 173 2.48 5.51 6.61
N ALA A 174 1.97 5.88 7.77
CA ALA A 174 0.56 6.18 7.99
C ALA A 174 0.41 7.63 8.46
N SER A 175 -0.81 8.14 8.57
CA SER A 175 -1.05 9.49 9.09
C SER A 175 -2.20 9.54 10.09
N GLY A 176 -2.05 10.34 11.15
CA GLY A 176 -3.04 10.47 12.20
C GLY A 176 -2.58 9.83 13.51
N ILE A 177 -3.49 9.19 14.24
CA ILE A 177 -3.19 8.50 15.49
C ILE A 177 -3.56 7.02 15.43
N LEU A 178 -3.04 6.23 16.36
CA LEU A 178 -3.24 4.78 16.50
C LEU A 178 -2.74 4.00 15.27
N ILE A 179 -3.67 3.52 14.45
CA ILE A 179 -3.41 2.77 13.21
C ILE A 179 -3.45 3.66 11.96
N GLY A 180 -3.61 4.98 12.14
CA GLY A 180 -3.79 5.96 11.07
C GLY A 180 -5.24 6.31 10.82
N GLY A 181 -5.47 7.39 10.06
CA GLY A 181 -6.79 7.85 9.60
C GLY A 181 -7.63 8.59 10.61
N ILE A 182 -7.42 8.39 11.91
CA ILE A 182 -8.17 9.02 12.99
C ILE A 182 -7.43 10.28 13.44
N ALA A 183 -8.06 11.42 13.53
CA ALA A 183 -7.54 12.71 14.00
C ALA A 183 -6.07 13.01 13.60
N PHE A 184 -5.65 14.25 13.62
CA PHE A 184 -4.28 14.70 13.29
C PHE A 184 -3.72 14.11 11.99
N THR A 185 -4.58 13.92 10.98
CA THR A 185 -4.24 13.24 9.72
C THR A 185 -3.22 14.00 8.85
N GLY A 186 -2.80 15.19 9.25
CA GLY A 186 -1.66 15.92 8.68
C GLY A 186 -0.30 15.52 9.28
N HIS A 187 -0.27 14.57 10.23
CA HIS A 187 0.94 14.14 10.92
C HIS A 187 1.29 12.69 10.60
N ALA A 188 2.52 12.47 10.15
CA ALA A 188 3.03 11.15 9.81
C ALA A 188 3.34 10.34 11.08
N ILE A 189 2.95 9.06 11.05
CA ILE A 189 3.26 8.07 12.07
C ILE A 189 3.81 6.79 11.43
N ARG A 190 4.48 5.96 12.22
CA ARG A 190 4.79 4.59 11.81
C ARG A 190 3.50 3.77 11.75
N PRO A 191 3.35 2.90 10.73
CA PRO A 191 2.25 1.94 10.72
C PRO A 191 2.38 0.95 11.91
N PRO A 192 1.32 0.19 12.23
CA PRO A 192 1.34 -0.79 13.32
C PRO A 192 2.41 -1.86 13.18
N PHE A 193 2.82 -2.16 11.96
CA PHE A 193 3.84 -3.14 11.62
C PHE A 193 4.87 -2.52 10.67
N GLU A 194 6.14 -2.85 10.82
CA GLU A 194 7.21 -2.35 9.98
C GLU A 194 8.48 -3.17 10.21
N ASP A 195 9.02 -3.80 9.16
CA ASP A 195 10.14 -4.72 9.26
C ASP A 195 11.48 -3.97 9.41
N ASP A 196 11.74 -2.97 8.55
CA ASP A 196 12.99 -2.19 8.53
C ASP A 196 12.69 -0.68 8.40
N PRO A 197 12.62 0.05 9.52
CA PRO A 197 12.39 1.50 9.51
C PRO A 197 13.50 2.29 8.81
N GLN A 198 14.73 1.76 8.78
CA GLN A 198 15.84 2.41 8.09
C GLN A 198 15.70 2.31 6.56
N ALA A 199 15.19 1.16 6.05
CA ALA A 199 14.86 1.01 4.64
C ALA A 199 13.70 1.96 4.27
N VAL A 200 12.64 2.01 5.08
CA VAL A 200 11.54 2.96 4.90
C VAL A 200 12.06 4.40 4.84
N ALA A 201 12.91 4.81 5.77
CA ALA A 201 13.49 6.17 5.77
C ALA A 201 14.28 6.47 4.50
N ARG A 202 15.09 5.51 4.01
CA ARG A 202 15.84 5.66 2.76
C ARG A 202 14.90 5.87 1.56
N GLU A 203 13.84 5.07 1.45
CA GLU A 203 12.89 5.15 0.35
C GLU A 203 12.09 6.45 0.38
N LEU A 204 11.59 6.89 1.54
CA LEU A 204 10.90 8.16 1.69
C LEU A 204 11.80 9.35 1.31
N ASN A 205 13.06 9.35 1.78
CA ASN A 205 14.03 10.39 1.40
C ASN A 205 14.33 10.39 -0.09
N ARG A 206 14.50 9.21 -0.72
CA ARG A 206 14.71 9.09 -2.17
C ARG A 206 13.54 9.70 -2.94
N MET A 207 12.29 9.40 -2.57
CA MET A 207 11.11 9.94 -3.24
C MET A 207 11.01 11.47 -3.10
N VAL A 208 11.25 12.00 -1.90
CA VAL A 208 11.25 13.46 -1.67
C VAL A 208 12.36 14.14 -2.47
N GLN A 209 13.57 13.60 -2.48
CA GLN A 209 14.69 14.12 -3.27
C GLN A 209 14.43 14.00 -4.78
N GLY A 210 13.67 12.99 -5.20
CA GLY A 210 13.18 12.82 -6.57
C GLY A 210 12.08 13.80 -6.99
N GLY A 211 11.65 14.69 -6.09
CA GLY A 211 10.67 15.73 -6.37
C GLY A 211 9.22 15.37 -6.07
N ALA A 212 8.97 14.27 -5.37
CA ALA A 212 7.62 13.93 -4.90
C ALA A 212 7.07 15.02 -3.97
N LYS A 213 5.80 15.39 -4.16
CA LYS A 213 5.15 16.47 -3.40
C LYS A 213 4.08 15.94 -2.45
N ARG A 214 3.24 15.01 -2.90
CA ARG A 214 2.14 14.46 -2.11
C ARG A 214 2.23 12.94 -2.03
N PHE A 215 2.00 12.43 -0.84
CA PHE A 215 2.12 11.02 -0.51
C PHE A 215 0.76 10.48 -0.08
N TYR A 216 0.27 9.50 -0.81
CA TYR A 216 -0.97 8.78 -0.54
C TYR A 216 -0.64 7.43 0.07
N MET A 217 -1.28 7.07 1.17
CA MET A 217 -0.96 5.89 1.96
C MET A 217 -2.19 5.03 2.26
N GLY A 218 -1.96 3.80 2.66
CA GLY A 218 -3.02 2.87 3.03
C GLY A 218 -3.84 3.35 4.21
N HIS A 219 -3.23 4.11 5.14
CA HIS A 219 -3.87 4.57 6.36
C HIS A 219 -3.78 6.10 6.50
N GLY A 220 -4.91 6.80 6.38
CA GLY A 220 -4.97 8.27 6.49
C GLY A 220 -4.61 9.01 5.21
N GLY A 221 -3.77 10.00 5.28
CA GLY A 221 -3.23 10.83 4.19
C GLY A 221 -4.25 11.70 3.43
N PRO A 222 -3.82 12.38 2.36
CA PRO A 222 -2.43 12.45 1.92
C PRO A 222 -1.57 13.35 2.81
N LEU A 223 -0.25 13.22 2.70
CA LEU A 223 0.75 14.07 3.36
C LEU A 223 1.61 14.82 2.35
N GLU A 224 2.06 15.99 2.72
CA GLU A 224 3.01 16.78 1.95
C GLU A 224 4.46 16.32 2.19
N ALA A 225 5.35 16.53 1.22
CA ALA A 225 6.75 16.11 1.28
C ALA A 225 7.52 16.64 2.50
N THR A 226 7.15 17.83 3.00
CA THR A 226 7.76 18.42 4.22
C THR A 226 7.53 17.57 5.46
N GLU A 227 6.31 17.07 5.63
CA GLU A 227 5.96 16.18 6.74
C GLU A 227 6.60 14.79 6.56
N VAL A 228 6.63 14.26 5.34
CA VAL A 228 7.31 13.01 5.02
C VAL A 228 8.81 13.10 5.31
N SER A 229 9.46 14.21 4.95
CA SER A 229 10.88 14.47 5.28
C SER A 229 11.12 14.51 6.78
N ARG A 230 10.21 15.13 7.56
CA ARG A 230 10.29 15.15 9.02
C ARG A 230 10.22 13.70 9.57
N HIS A 231 9.28 12.92 9.06
CA HIS A 231 9.10 11.53 9.48
C HIS A 231 10.31 10.65 9.11
N ALA A 232 10.84 10.78 7.91
CA ALA A 232 12.02 10.04 7.48
C ALA A 232 13.24 10.32 8.37
N ARG A 233 13.45 11.59 8.78
CA ARG A 233 14.51 11.94 9.75
C ARG A 233 14.28 11.26 11.10
N PHE A 234 13.04 11.29 11.62
CA PHE A 234 12.68 10.60 12.85
C PHE A 234 13.02 9.09 12.78
N LEU A 235 12.71 8.43 11.67
CA LEU A 235 13.04 7.02 11.46
C LEU A 235 14.57 6.77 11.42
N CYS A 236 15.34 7.68 10.81
CA CYS A 236 16.81 7.58 10.81
C CYS A 236 17.42 7.66 12.22
N GLU A 237 16.82 8.45 13.11
CA GLU A 237 17.26 8.63 14.49
C GLU A 237 16.82 7.47 15.40
N ASP A 238 15.70 6.82 15.07
CA ASP A 238 15.18 5.65 15.81
C ASP A 238 15.89 4.36 15.35
N THR A 239 17.03 4.09 15.97
CA THR A 239 17.87 2.90 15.66
C THR A 239 17.27 1.57 16.11
N ARG A 240 16.08 1.57 16.71
CA ARG A 240 15.41 0.38 17.25
C ARG A 240 14.60 -0.33 16.16
N SER A 241 15.22 -1.24 15.42
CA SER A 241 14.53 -2.15 14.51
C SER A 241 13.88 -3.29 15.30
N ALA A 242 12.60 -3.55 15.05
CA ALA A 242 11.88 -4.66 15.68
C ALA A 242 12.44 -6.02 15.22
N CYS A 243 12.84 -6.13 13.96
CA CYS A 243 13.45 -7.34 13.42
C CYS A 243 14.84 -7.63 13.99
N ALA A 244 15.69 -6.59 14.17
CA ALA A 244 17.01 -6.73 14.75
C ALA A 244 16.97 -7.25 16.21
N GLU A 245 15.85 -7.04 16.92
CA GLU A 245 15.65 -7.51 18.29
C GLU A 245 14.88 -8.85 18.36
N GLY A 246 14.64 -9.53 17.22
CA GLY A 246 13.90 -10.81 17.17
C GLY A 246 12.44 -10.72 17.60
N ARG A 247 11.81 -9.55 17.46
CA ARG A 247 10.45 -9.28 17.93
C ARG A 247 9.36 -9.47 16.86
N CYS A 248 9.72 -9.97 15.68
CA CYS A 248 8.74 -10.29 14.65
C CYS A 248 7.99 -11.58 15.01
N VAL A 249 6.70 -11.61 14.71
CA VAL A 249 5.78 -12.71 15.07
C VAL A 249 5.08 -13.20 13.82
N HIS A 250 5.04 -14.53 13.65
CA HIS A 250 4.22 -15.16 12.60
C HIS A 250 2.74 -15.15 12.99
N ALA A 251 1.86 -14.97 11.99
CA ALA A 251 0.43 -15.14 12.20
C ALA A 251 0.13 -16.59 12.60
N PRO A 252 -0.81 -16.85 13.52
CA PRO A 252 -1.25 -18.20 13.80
C PRO A 252 -1.92 -18.81 12.55
N HIS A 253 -1.72 -20.11 12.37
CA HIS A 253 -2.29 -20.90 11.28
C HIS A 253 -3.80 -20.99 11.37
#